data_201726574d85a5d942e93119de031bb7
#
_entry.id   201726574d85a5d942e93119de031bb7
#
_cell.length_a   1.000
_cell.length_b   1.000
_cell.length_c   1.000
_cell.angle_alpha   90.00
_cell.angle_beta   90.00
_cell.angle_gamma   90.00
#
_symmetry.space_group_name_H-M   'P 1'
#
loop_
_entity.id
_entity.type
_entity.pdbx_description
1 polymer ?
#
loop_
_entity_poly.entity_id
_entity_poly.type
_entity_poly.pdbx_seq_one_letter_code
_entity_poly.pdbx_strand_id
1 'polypeptide(L)'
;MTPKTAAKKTGKPRIAGLPYFTFRRMADGSVLLSNDAGFTAAVSKADFARFSAGRLGSGEKLYGELAAKGFVREMTDFEGYAAACSKKNAFLGSGPGLHILVMTLRCNHKCLYCQSGALGAAGGRTDMSRAVARKSVDFALKSTNPGITIEFQGGEPLLNWDTLKDSVLYARRRAKELGREVRLALVSNFSLMTEEKARFLVENEVSVCTSLDGPADLHNKNRIFTGGNSHADTVRWLKYFIGRAAKQVPEYKTFNPSALLTVSKYSLGREKEIVDEYVRNGLTDIFARPLAPIGYAKNLWPKIGYSAGEFAGFYRNTLNYILKLNAAGKKIRERHAVIMLEKIVNGGDPGYLDMRCPCGAAIGQVAYNYNGDLYSCDEGRMVGWEGDDLFKIGNVLKDSYRKVMLAPASRACAAASNLESQPQCSRCVYKPYCGVCPVYNYETQGSLWGDMPSSGRCALSMGMFDALFALLKKPASAKILKGWVQK
;
A
#
# COMPACT_ATOMS: atom_id res chain seq x y z
N MET A 1 13.43 -58.31 -44.82
CA MET A 1 13.32 -56.86 -44.75
C MET A 1 11.91 -56.45 -45.07
N THR A 2 11.15 -56.12 -44.04
CA THR A 2 9.73 -55.67 -44.14
C THR A 2 9.68 -54.24 -43.68
N PRO A 3 9.04 -53.32 -44.40
CA PRO A 3 8.98 -51.90 -44.03
C PRO A 3 8.00 -51.67 -42.89
N LYS A 4 8.46 -51.03 -41.82
CA LYS A 4 7.63 -50.56 -40.71
C LYS A 4 6.68 -49.45 -41.20
N THR A 5 5.42 -49.73 -41.28
CA THR A 5 4.34 -48.75 -41.47
C THR A 5 4.28 -47.80 -40.25
N ALA A 6 4.56 -46.53 -40.51
CA ALA A 6 4.38 -45.46 -39.53
C ALA A 6 2.88 -45.28 -39.26
N ALA A 7 2.46 -45.62 -38.02
CA ALA A 7 1.10 -45.35 -37.56
C ALA A 7 0.87 -43.83 -37.53
N LYS A 8 -0.08 -43.33 -38.36
CA LYS A 8 -0.64 -42.01 -38.28
C LYS A 8 -1.36 -41.88 -36.90
N LYS A 9 -0.78 -41.11 -36.01
CA LYS A 9 -1.45 -40.65 -34.80
C LYS A 9 -2.59 -39.72 -35.22
N THR A 10 -3.81 -40.21 -35.28
CA THR A 10 -5.04 -39.45 -35.31
C THR A 10 -5.22 -38.82 -33.94
N GLY A 11 -4.53 -37.72 -33.68
CA GLY A 11 -4.76 -36.94 -32.47
C GLY A 11 -6.10 -36.23 -32.58
N LYS A 12 -7.02 -36.49 -31.65
CA LYS A 12 -8.13 -35.56 -31.36
C LYS A 12 -7.52 -34.16 -31.26
N PRO A 13 -8.19 -33.10 -31.76
CA PRO A 13 -7.66 -31.76 -31.59
C PRO A 13 -7.49 -31.51 -30.10
N ARG A 14 -6.26 -31.55 -29.60
CA ARG A 14 -5.94 -31.00 -28.30
C ARG A 14 -6.35 -29.56 -28.42
N ILE A 15 -7.23 -29.10 -27.51
CA ILE A 15 -7.44 -27.68 -27.28
C ILE A 15 -6.02 -27.13 -27.11
N ALA A 16 -5.55 -26.49 -28.18
CA ALA A 16 -4.15 -26.13 -28.36
C ALA A 16 -3.70 -25.41 -27.09
N GLY A 17 -2.68 -25.90 -26.48
CA GLY A 17 -1.85 -25.46 -25.44
C GLY A 17 -2.03 -24.06 -24.84
N LEU A 18 -3.22 -23.66 -24.47
CA LEU A 18 -3.40 -22.44 -23.68
C LEU A 18 -3.04 -22.75 -22.23
N PRO A 19 -2.06 -22.04 -21.63
CA PRO A 19 -1.81 -22.12 -20.20
C PRO A 19 -2.97 -21.47 -19.44
N TYR A 20 -2.99 -21.66 -18.13
CA TYR A 20 -3.97 -20.95 -17.29
C TYR A 20 -3.78 -19.44 -17.40
N PHE A 21 -4.84 -18.73 -17.67
CA PHE A 21 -4.90 -17.26 -17.64
C PHE A 21 -6.28 -16.80 -17.14
N THR A 22 -6.33 -15.59 -16.65
CA THR A 22 -7.57 -14.91 -16.26
C THR A 22 -7.84 -13.77 -17.23
N PHE A 23 -9.09 -13.36 -17.36
CA PHE A 23 -9.46 -12.27 -18.25
C PHE A 23 -10.60 -11.42 -17.70
N ARG A 24 -10.67 -10.17 -18.19
CA ARG A 24 -11.73 -9.22 -17.89
C ARG A 24 -12.13 -8.43 -19.16
N ARG A 25 -13.41 -8.30 -19.41
CA ARG A 25 -13.91 -7.37 -20.41
C ARG A 25 -13.85 -5.96 -19.86
N MET A 26 -13.18 -5.07 -20.57
CA MET A 26 -13.02 -3.67 -20.21
C MET A 26 -14.17 -2.83 -20.77
N ALA A 27 -14.41 -1.63 -20.21
CA ALA A 27 -15.49 -0.74 -20.60
C ALA A 27 -15.45 -0.32 -22.09
N ASP A 28 -14.27 -0.30 -22.70
CA ASP A 28 -14.08 0.00 -24.13
C ASP A 28 -14.28 -1.22 -25.05
N GLY A 29 -14.76 -2.34 -24.53
CA GLY A 29 -15.00 -3.57 -25.26
C GLY A 29 -13.75 -4.44 -25.49
N SER A 30 -12.54 -3.98 -25.15
CA SER A 30 -11.34 -4.82 -25.19
C SER A 30 -11.35 -5.87 -24.07
N VAL A 31 -10.49 -6.85 -24.18
CA VAL A 31 -10.29 -7.89 -23.16
C VAL A 31 -8.87 -7.79 -22.61
N LEU A 32 -8.77 -7.60 -21.30
CA LEU A 32 -7.51 -7.67 -20.55
C LEU A 32 -7.27 -9.11 -20.12
N LEU A 33 -6.07 -9.62 -20.39
CA LEU A 33 -5.57 -10.93 -19.96
C LEU A 33 -4.52 -10.77 -18.88
N SER A 34 -4.45 -11.69 -17.93
CA SER A 34 -3.27 -11.83 -17.04
C SER A 34 -3.00 -13.30 -16.73
N ASN A 35 -1.74 -13.60 -16.34
CA ASN A 35 -1.34 -14.91 -15.83
C ASN A 35 -0.68 -14.79 -14.46
N ASP A 36 -0.38 -15.90 -13.82
CA ASP A 36 0.13 -15.93 -12.43
C ASP A 36 1.52 -15.31 -12.27
N ALA A 37 2.32 -15.25 -13.33
CA ALA A 37 3.60 -14.53 -13.32
C ALA A 37 3.43 -13.00 -13.32
N GLY A 38 2.22 -12.50 -13.63
CA GLY A 38 1.92 -11.08 -13.67
C GLY A 38 2.10 -10.44 -15.05
N PHE A 39 2.24 -11.24 -16.11
CA PHE A 39 2.20 -10.69 -17.46
C PHE A 39 0.77 -10.36 -17.88
N THR A 40 0.61 -9.27 -18.65
CA THR A 40 -0.68 -8.81 -19.16
C THR A 40 -0.67 -8.58 -20.65
N ALA A 41 -1.83 -8.77 -21.25
CA ALA A 41 -2.11 -8.36 -22.63
C ALA A 41 -3.52 -7.77 -22.74
N ALA A 42 -3.67 -6.72 -23.53
CA ALA A 42 -4.99 -6.18 -23.89
C ALA A 42 -5.23 -6.49 -25.37
N VAL A 43 -6.33 -7.19 -25.65
CA VAL A 43 -6.68 -7.64 -27.02
C VAL A 43 -8.08 -7.18 -27.40
N SER A 44 -8.40 -7.14 -28.68
CA SER A 44 -9.76 -6.89 -29.14
C SER A 44 -10.68 -8.07 -28.77
N LYS A 45 -11.99 -7.83 -28.72
CA LYS A 45 -12.98 -8.89 -28.51
C LYS A 45 -12.88 -9.99 -29.57
N ALA A 46 -12.61 -9.61 -30.84
CA ALA A 46 -12.47 -10.54 -31.95
C ALA A 46 -11.20 -11.40 -31.80
N ASP A 47 -10.06 -10.77 -31.51
CA ASP A 47 -8.80 -11.49 -31.29
C ASP A 47 -8.86 -12.40 -30.06
N PHE A 48 -9.52 -11.97 -28.99
CA PHE A 48 -9.77 -12.83 -27.83
C PHE A 48 -10.58 -14.09 -28.21
N ALA A 49 -11.62 -13.93 -29.03
CA ALA A 49 -12.43 -15.05 -29.50
C ALA A 49 -11.61 -16.02 -30.40
N ARG A 50 -10.72 -15.50 -31.25
CA ARG A 50 -9.78 -16.32 -32.05
C ARG A 50 -8.77 -17.03 -31.17
N PHE A 51 -8.16 -16.32 -30.24
CA PHE A 51 -7.17 -16.85 -29.29
C PHE A 51 -7.76 -17.96 -28.40
N SER A 52 -8.91 -17.69 -27.76
CA SER A 52 -9.54 -18.67 -26.87
C SER A 52 -10.04 -19.93 -27.60
N ALA A 53 -10.32 -19.80 -28.89
CA ALA A 53 -10.68 -20.94 -29.75
C ALA A 53 -9.49 -21.65 -30.40
N GLY A 54 -8.24 -21.26 -30.07
CA GLY A 54 -7.04 -21.83 -30.71
C GLY A 54 -6.90 -21.53 -32.21
N ARG A 55 -7.52 -20.45 -32.70
CA ARG A 55 -7.57 -20.06 -34.12
C ARG A 55 -6.64 -18.90 -34.45
N LEU A 56 -5.76 -18.50 -33.53
CA LEU A 56 -4.75 -17.49 -33.80
C LEU A 56 -3.54 -18.16 -34.46
N GLY A 57 -3.16 -17.69 -35.66
CA GLY A 57 -2.06 -18.29 -36.44
C GLY A 57 -0.70 -17.98 -35.81
N SER A 58 0.22 -18.96 -35.83
CA SER A 58 1.56 -18.81 -35.26
C SER A 58 2.43 -17.75 -35.97
N GLY A 59 2.14 -17.40 -37.21
CA GLY A 59 2.80 -16.32 -37.95
C GLY A 59 2.24 -14.92 -37.67
N GLU A 60 1.19 -14.79 -36.90
CA GLU A 60 0.59 -13.48 -36.58
C GLU A 60 1.40 -12.76 -35.49
N LYS A 61 1.58 -11.44 -35.65
CA LYS A 61 2.25 -10.59 -34.66
C LYS A 61 1.68 -10.77 -33.25
N LEU A 62 0.34 -10.78 -33.13
CA LEU A 62 -0.35 -10.96 -31.85
C LEU A 62 -0.03 -12.31 -31.21
N TYR A 63 0.12 -13.39 -31.99
CA TYR A 63 0.54 -14.69 -31.47
C TYR A 63 1.92 -14.60 -30.81
N GLY A 64 2.89 -13.97 -31.49
CA GLY A 64 4.23 -13.74 -30.94
C GLY A 64 4.22 -12.90 -29.66
N GLU A 65 3.40 -11.83 -29.61
CA GLU A 65 3.26 -11.00 -28.41
C GLU A 65 2.65 -11.76 -27.22
N LEU A 66 1.67 -12.62 -27.46
CA LEU A 66 1.06 -13.45 -26.43
C LEU A 66 1.99 -14.57 -25.98
N ALA A 67 2.74 -15.18 -26.92
CA ALA A 67 3.74 -16.21 -26.63
C ALA A 67 4.87 -15.68 -25.73
N ALA A 68 5.41 -14.51 -26.05
CA ALA A 68 6.47 -13.85 -25.27
C ALA A 68 6.04 -13.53 -23.82
N LYS A 69 4.73 -13.47 -23.57
CA LYS A 69 4.13 -13.21 -22.24
C LYS A 69 3.63 -14.48 -21.56
N GLY A 70 3.91 -15.66 -22.09
CA GLY A 70 3.53 -16.95 -21.51
C GLY A 70 2.03 -17.27 -21.64
N PHE A 71 1.31 -16.70 -22.63
CA PHE A 71 -0.08 -17.05 -22.93
C PHE A 71 -0.22 -18.17 -23.98
N VAL A 72 0.89 -18.71 -24.48
CA VAL A 72 0.95 -19.85 -25.40
C VAL A 72 1.90 -20.90 -24.82
N ARG A 73 1.35 -22.07 -24.49
CA ARG A 73 2.06 -23.08 -23.70
C ARG A 73 3.35 -23.58 -24.36
N GLU A 74 3.29 -23.87 -25.67
CA GLU A 74 4.42 -24.44 -26.43
C GLU A 74 5.60 -23.46 -26.55
N MET A 75 5.32 -22.16 -26.35
CA MET A 75 6.32 -21.08 -26.47
C MET A 75 6.67 -20.46 -25.11
N THR A 76 6.18 -21.02 -24.00
CA THR A 76 6.41 -20.46 -22.67
C THR A 76 7.86 -20.72 -22.24
N ASP A 77 8.59 -19.64 -21.97
CA ASP A 77 9.85 -19.67 -21.23
C ASP A 77 9.57 -19.96 -19.75
N PHE A 78 9.65 -21.24 -19.34
CA PHE A 78 9.38 -21.67 -17.98
C PHE A 78 10.38 -21.13 -16.96
N GLU A 79 11.65 -20.95 -17.35
CA GLU A 79 12.69 -20.36 -16.50
C GLU A 79 12.36 -18.89 -16.19
N GLY A 80 12.08 -18.09 -17.22
CA GLY A 80 11.67 -16.70 -17.07
C GLY A 80 10.34 -16.56 -16.31
N TYR A 81 9.38 -17.48 -16.53
CA TYR A 81 8.12 -17.50 -15.81
C TYR A 81 8.33 -17.78 -14.30
N ALA A 82 9.15 -18.79 -13.97
CA ALA A 82 9.50 -19.12 -12.60
C ALA A 82 10.25 -17.98 -11.90
N ALA A 83 11.18 -17.33 -12.61
CA ALA A 83 11.92 -16.17 -12.10
C ALA A 83 10.96 -14.99 -11.80
N ALA A 84 9.99 -14.72 -12.67
CA ALA A 84 8.99 -13.69 -12.46
C ALA A 84 8.10 -13.99 -11.21
N CYS A 85 7.66 -15.24 -11.06
CA CYS A 85 6.92 -15.68 -9.86
C CYS A 85 7.76 -15.54 -8.59
N SER A 86 9.02 -15.94 -8.62
CA SER A 86 9.95 -15.83 -7.49
C SER A 86 10.17 -14.37 -7.09
N LYS A 87 10.44 -13.50 -8.06
CA LYS A 87 10.60 -12.06 -7.83
C LYS A 87 9.38 -11.42 -7.16
N LYS A 88 8.17 -11.74 -7.64
CA LYS A 88 6.91 -11.24 -7.09
C LYS A 88 6.71 -11.63 -5.63
N ASN A 89 7.15 -12.83 -5.24
CA ASN A 89 6.94 -13.42 -3.92
C ASN A 89 8.19 -13.37 -3.02
N ALA A 90 9.26 -12.68 -3.42
CA ALA A 90 10.53 -12.64 -2.69
C ALA A 90 10.40 -12.18 -1.23
N PHE A 91 9.41 -11.35 -0.93
CA PHE A 91 9.11 -10.87 0.44
C PHE A 91 8.75 -12.00 1.43
N LEU A 92 8.31 -13.18 0.96
CA LEU A 92 7.99 -14.32 1.82
C LEU A 92 9.23 -14.97 2.44
N GLY A 93 10.42 -14.74 1.87
CA GLY A 93 11.68 -15.26 2.37
C GLY A 93 12.29 -14.45 3.52
N SER A 94 11.65 -13.36 3.97
CA SER A 94 12.18 -12.49 5.03
C SER A 94 11.11 -12.14 6.06
N GLY A 95 11.55 -11.74 7.26
CA GLY A 95 10.66 -11.27 8.32
C GLY A 95 10.08 -9.88 8.05
N PRO A 96 9.30 -9.34 9.00
CA PRO A 96 8.70 -8.00 8.87
C PRO A 96 9.75 -6.91 8.60
N GLY A 97 9.48 -6.09 7.58
CA GLY A 97 10.31 -4.93 7.24
C GLY A 97 9.78 -3.63 7.82
N LEU A 98 8.50 -3.56 8.23
CA LEU A 98 7.88 -2.38 8.83
C LEU A 98 7.46 -2.66 10.28
N HIS A 99 7.95 -1.85 11.21
CA HIS A 99 7.65 -1.92 12.62
C HIS A 99 7.06 -0.59 13.08
N ILE A 100 5.77 -0.59 13.41
CA ILE A 100 5.01 0.62 13.77
C ILE A 100 4.95 0.72 15.30
N LEU A 101 5.60 1.73 15.88
CA LEU A 101 5.56 2.01 17.30
C LEU A 101 4.52 3.09 17.59
N VAL A 102 3.47 2.72 18.30
CA VAL A 102 2.41 3.64 18.73
C VAL A 102 2.84 4.34 20.01
N MET A 103 3.43 5.53 19.83
CA MET A 103 4.06 6.28 20.92
C MET A 103 3.06 6.74 21.99
N THR A 104 1.81 7.01 21.58
CA THR A 104 0.72 7.41 22.44
C THR A 104 -0.61 7.26 21.70
N LEU A 105 -1.72 7.08 22.41
CA LEU A 105 -3.06 7.20 21.84
C LEU A 105 -3.64 8.61 22.01
N ARG A 106 -2.94 9.52 22.72
CA ARG A 106 -3.37 10.92 22.84
C ARG A 106 -3.19 11.65 21.52
N CYS A 107 -4.14 12.52 21.18
CA CYS A 107 -4.07 13.39 20.01
C CYS A 107 -4.70 14.73 20.31
N ASN A 108 -4.13 15.79 19.76
CA ASN A 108 -4.66 17.14 19.84
C ASN A 108 -5.62 17.49 18.68
N HIS A 109 -5.83 16.54 17.74
CA HIS A 109 -6.81 16.66 16.65
C HIS A 109 -8.00 15.71 16.87
N LYS A 110 -9.15 16.05 16.26
CA LYS A 110 -10.36 15.22 16.18
C LYS A 110 -10.75 15.02 14.71
N CYS A 111 -9.91 14.29 13.97
CA CYS A 111 -10.16 14.01 12.55
C CYS A 111 -11.42 13.17 12.39
N LEU A 112 -12.33 13.55 11.49
CA LEU A 112 -13.59 12.86 11.24
C LEU A 112 -13.44 11.40 10.84
N TYR A 113 -12.33 11.09 10.17
CA TYR A 113 -12.01 9.76 9.66
C TYR A 113 -10.95 9.02 10.50
N CYS A 114 -10.68 9.45 11.74
CA CYS A 114 -9.64 8.84 12.55
C CYS A 114 -9.92 7.35 12.80
N GLN A 115 -8.96 6.51 12.44
CA GLN A 115 -9.03 5.06 12.64
C GLN A 115 -8.22 4.60 13.86
N SER A 116 -7.28 5.44 14.35
CA SER A 116 -6.30 5.03 15.36
C SER A 116 -6.82 4.93 16.79
N GLY A 117 -8.12 5.20 17.04
CA GLY A 117 -8.67 5.22 18.40
C GLY A 117 -8.10 6.36 19.26
N ALA A 118 -7.80 7.52 18.64
CA ALA A 118 -7.14 8.61 19.30
C ALA A 118 -7.99 9.21 20.44
N LEU A 119 -7.39 9.32 21.62
CA LEU A 119 -7.93 10.00 22.79
C LEU A 119 -7.63 11.50 22.74
N GLY A 120 -8.37 12.31 23.47
CA GLY A 120 -8.03 13.74 23.63
C GLY A 120 -6.62 13.93 24.21
N ALA A 121 -6.02 15.12 23.99
CA ALA A 121 -4.64 15.40 24.40
C ALA A 121 -4.37 15.16 25.91
N ALA A 122 -5.38 15.33 26.75
CA ALA A 122 -5.34 15.05 28.20
C ALA A 122 -5.68 13.58 28.53
N GLY A 123 -5.98 12.75 27.54
CA GLY A 123 -6.52 11.40 27.74
C GLY A 123 -5.51 10.38 28.24
N GLY A 124 -5.63 10.00 29.51
CA GLY A 124 -5.18 8.74 30.07
C GLY A 124 -3.68 8.41 30.06
N ARG A 125 -3.35 7.29 30.71
CA ARG A 125 -1.98 6.73 30.75
C ARG A 125 -1.71 5.86 29.51
N THR A 126 -1.78 6.46 28.32
CA THR A 126 -1.62 5.76 27.04
C THR A 126 -0.33 6.14 26.31
N ASP A 127 0.65 6.65 27.03
CA ASP A 127 1.98 6.94 26.51
C ASP A 127 2.89 5.71 26.61
N MET A 128 3.58 5.39 25.54
CA MET A 128 4.62 4.36 25.55
C MET A 128 5.77 4.81 26.47
N SER A 129 6.16 3.97 27.44
CA SER A 129 7.32 4.26 28.27
C SER A 129 8.62 4.01 27.51
N ARG A 130 9.73 4.65 27.93
CA ARG A 130 11.05 4.40 27.34
C ARG A 130 11.45 2.92 27.42
N ALA A 131 11.09 2.23 28.51
CA ALA A 131 11.38 0.81 28.67
C ALA A 131 10.66 -0.05 27.62
N VAL A 132 9.36 0.20 27.39
CA VAL A 132 8.58 -0.48 26.34
C VAL A 132 9.13 -0.15 24.95
N ALA A 133 9.42 1.12 24.68
CA ALA A 133 9.96 1.57 23.40
C ALA A 133 11.28 0.88 23.05
N ARG A 134 12.24 0.84 23.99
CA ARG A 134 13.53 0.15 23.80
C ARG A 134 13.35 -1.35 23.57
N LYS A 135 12.47 -2.01 24.33
CA LYS A 135 12.14 -3.43 24.09
C LYS A 135 11.50 -3.65 22.72
N SER A 136 10.65 -2.73 22.26
CA SER A 136 10.06 -2.79 20.93
C SER A 136 11.11 -2.63 19.82
N VAL A 137 12.08 -1.73 19.98
CA VAL A 137 13.21 -1.59 19.06
C VAL A 137 14.06 -2.88 19.05
N ASP A 138 14.44 -3.42 20.21
CA ASP A 138 15.20 -4.68 20.29
C ASP A 138 14.43 -5.86 19.66
N PHE A 139 13.09 -5.85 19.79
CA PHE A 139 12.25 -6.87 19.17
C PHE A 139 12.22 -6.73 17.64
N ALA A 140 12.07 -5.51 17.13
CA ALA A 140 12.10 -5.20 15.70
C ALA A 140 13.42 -5.61 15.05
N LEU A 141 14.55 -5.38 15.74
CA LEU A 141 15.90 -5.74 15.27
C LEU A 141 16.14 -7.26 15.16
N LYS A 142 15.26 -8.11 15.73
CA LYS A 142 15.30 -9.56 15.53
C LYS A 142 14.71 -10.01 14.20
N SER A 143 14.09 -9.12 13.43
CA SER A 143 13.57 -9.47 12.11
C SER A 143 14.70 -10.00 11.21
N THR A 144 14.39 -11.00 10.40
CA THR A 144 15.32 -11.54 9.40
C THR A 144 15.36 -10.70 8.11
N ASN A 145 14.54 -9.65 8.02
CA ASN A 145 14.61 -8.72 6.89
C ASN A 145 15.95 -7.99 6.89
N PRO A 146 16.69 -7.90 5.77
CA PRO A 146 18.00 -7.23 5.72
C PRO A 146 17.95 -5.75 6.12
N GLY A 147 16.87 -5.03 5.76
CA GLY A 147 16.64 -3.66 6.18
C GLY A 147 15.25 -3.47 6.76
N ILE A 148 15.13 -2.84 7.92
CA ILE A 148 13.85 -2.56 8.56
C ILE A 148 13.55 -1.08 8.63
N THR A 149 12.26 -0.74 8.66
CA THR A 149 11.78 0.60 8.98
C THR A 149 11.09 0.56 10.34
N ILE A 150 11.49 1.43 11.26
CA ILE A 150 10.78 1.71 12.48
C ILE A 150 10.02 3.02 12.28
N GLU A 151 8.70 2.94 12.33
CA GLU A 151 7.82 4.08 12.11
C GLU A 151 7.13 4.48 13.41
N PHE A 152 7.32 5.72 13.83
CA PHE A 152 6.71 6.29 15.02
C PHE A 152 5.35 6.88 14.64
N GLN A 153 4.29 6.34 15.23
CA GLN A 153 2.90 6.75 15.03
C GLN A 153 2.16 6.90 16.36
N GLY A 154 0.85 7.03 16.28
CA GLY A 154 -0.07 7.01 17.42
C GLY A 154 -1.30 7.84 17.16
N GLY A 155 -1.79 8.53 18.18
CA GLY A 155 -2.65 9.70 18.02
C GLY A 155 -1.82 10.83 17.43
N GLU A 156 -1.07 11.56 18.27
CA GLU A 156 -0.02 12.48 17.84
C GLU A 156 1.27 12.13 18.58
N PRO A 157 2.27 11.51 17.89
CA PRO A 157 3.48 11.02 18.54
C PRO A 157 4.34 12.11 19.19
N LEU A 158 4.24 13.36 18.72
CA LEU A 158 4.96 14.50 19.31
C LEU A 158 4.46 14.88 20.72
N LEU A 159 3.32 14.36 21.19
CA LEU A 159 2.89 14.46 22.58
C LEU A 159 3.75 13.62 23.53
N ASN A 160 4.44 12.60 23.01
CA ASN A 160 5.39 11.77 23.78
C ASN A 160 6.81 11.96 23.23
N TRP A 161 7.20 13.23 23.06
CA TRP A 161 8.46 13.61 22.41
C TRP A 161 9.71 13.02 23.07
N ASP A 162 9.79 13.05 24.40
CA ASP A 162 10.99 12.58 25.10
C ASP A 162 11.25 11.08 24.90
N THR A 163 10.18 10.28 24.87
CA THR A 163 10.30 8.85 24.57
C THR A 163 10.61 8.62 23.07
N LEU A 164 10.02 9.40 22.18
CA LEU A 164 10.30 9.34 20.74
C LEU A 164 11.78 9.67 20.48
N LYS A 165 12.29 10.75 21.04
CA LYS A 165 13.70 11.18 20.94
C LYS A 165 14.65 10.09 21.44
N ASP A 166 14.39 9.53 22.63
CA ASP A 166 15.15 8.40 23.18
C ASP A 166 15.12 7.19 22.24
N SER A 167 13.96 6.87 21.68
CA SER A 167 13.79 5.72 20.77
C SER A 167 14.57 5.87 19.47
N VAL A 168 14.63 7.06 18.90
CA VAL A 168 15.44 7.37 17.70
C VAL A 168 16.91 7.12 17.98
N LEU A 169 17.45 7.72 19.07
CA LEU A 169 18.86 7.57 19.46
C LEU A 169 19.19 6.11 19.81
N TYR A 170 18.29 5.45 20.52
CA TYR A 170 18.45 4.03 20.87
C TYR A 170 18.48 3.15 19.62
N ALA A 171 17.54 3.34 18.69
CA ALA A 171 17.49 2.56 17.47
C ALA A 171 18.76 2.73 16.61
N ARG A 172 19.26 3.97 16.44
CA ARG A 172 20.52 4.24 15.73
C ARG A 172 21.71 3.54 16.36
N ARG A 173 21.86 3.63 17.69
CA ARG A 173 22.93 2.97 18.43
C ARG A 173 22.85 1.45 18.27
N ARG A 174 21.69 0.84 18.50
CA ARG A 174 21.50 -0.60 18.42
C ARG A 174 21.70 -1.14 17.00
N ALA A 175 21.24 -0.40 16.00
CA ALA A 175 21.48 -0.73 14.60
C ALA A 175 22.98 -0.79 14.28
N LYS A 176 23.75 0.21 14.72
CA LYS A 176 25.21 0.25 14.56
C LYS A 176 25.90 -0.91 15.27
N GLU A 177 25.52 -1.19 16.53
CA GLU A 177 26.09 -2.30 17.32
C GLU A 177 25.86 -3.67 16.66
N LEU A 178 24.71 -3.85 15.97
CA LEU A 178 24.31 -5.11 15.33
C LEU A 178 24.66 -5.17 13.84
N GLY A 179 25.24 -4.14 13.25
CA GLY A 179 25.52 -4.05 11.82
C GLY A 179 24.25 -4.11 10.95
N ARG A 180 23.12 -3.54 11.43
CA ARG A 180 21.80 -3.61 10.78
C ARG A 180 21.43 -2.31 10.09
N GLU A 181 20.80 -2.41 8.91
CA GLU A 181 20.19 -1.26 8.27
C GLU A 181 18.83 -0.94 8.91
N VAL A 182 18.69 0.26 9.46
CA VAL A 182 17.45 0.75 10.06
C VAL A 182 17.10 2.11 9.49
N ARG A 183 15.92 2.20 8.88
CA ARG A 183 15.29 3.47 8.49
C ARG A 183 14.32 3.89 9.58
N LEU A 184 14.27 5.18 9.86
CA LEU A 184 13.36 5.75 10.84
C LEU A 184 12.36 6.65 10.15
N ALA A 185 11.10 6.58 10.56
CA ALA A 185 10.02 7.37 10.01
C ALA A 185 9.11 7.90 11.13
N LEU A 186 8.52 9.06 10.90
CA LEU A 186 7.55 9.70 11.79
C LEU A 186 6.31 10.08 11.00
N VAL A 187 5.13 9.70 11.50
CA VAL A 187 3.84 10.17 11.00
C VAL A 187 3.24 11.11 12.04
N SER A 188 3.08 12.40 11.70
CA SER A 188 2.62 13.45 12.61
C SER A 188 1.73 14.46 11.91
N ASN A 189 0.80 15.06 12.65
CA ASN A 189 -0.03 16.17 12.17
C ASN A 189 0.72 17.52 12.14
N PHE A 190 1.96 17.56 12.61
CA PHE A 190 2.87 18.69 12.68
C PHE A 190 2.46 19.88 13.56
N SER A 191 1.29 19.90 14.16
CA SER A 191 0.85 21.04 14.98
C SER A 191 1.70 21.28 16.24
N LEU A 192 2.42 20.24 16.71
CA LEU A 192 3.35 20.31 17.84
C LEU A 192 4.82 20.33 17.42
N MET A 193 5.09 20.49 16.13
CA MET A 193 6.44 20.60 15.60
C MET A 193 7.07 21.94 16.02
N THR A 194 8.36 21.92 16.35
CA THR A 194 9.20 23.09 16.61
C THR A 194 10.48 23.00 15.78
N GLU A 195 11.20 24.11 15.64
CA GLU A 195 12.47 24.09 14.89
C GLU A 195 13.50 23.15 15.53
N GLU A 196 13.52 23.04 16.85
CA GLU A 196 14.39 22.09 17.57
C GLU A 196 14.05 20.64 17.19
N LYS A 197 12.75 20.27 17.25
CA LYS A 197 12.29 18.95 16.88
C LYS A 197 12.58 18.64 15.42
N ALA A 198 12.28 19.59 14.52
CA ALA A 198 12.51 19.43 13.10
C ALA A 198 14.01 19.22 12.79
N ARG A 199 14.90 20.00 13.41
CA ARG A 199 16.35 19.84 13.29
C ARG A 199 16.80 18.47 13.77
N PHE A 200 16.35 18.04 14.96
CA PHE A 200 16.67 16.71 15.50
C PHE A 200 16.26 15.59 14.53
N LEU A 201 15.06 15.66 13.94
CA LEU A 201 14.57 14.65 12.98
C LEU A 201 15.45 14.59 11.72
N VAL A 202 15.85 15.75 11.19
CA VAL A 202 16.73 15.82 10.02
C VAL A 202 18.13 15.27 10.35
N GLU A 203 18.75 15.73 11.43
CA GLU A 203 20.08 15.28 11.88
C GLU A 203 20.16 13.78 12.15
N ASN A 204 19.04 13.16 12.53
CA ASN A 204 18.95 11.72 12.78
C ASN A 204 18.31 10.94 11.61
N GLU A 205 18.19 11.56 10.42
CA GLU A 205 17.64 10.93 9.21
C GLU A 205 16.26 10.27 9.43
N VAL A 206 15.38 10.92 10.19
CA VAL A 206 14.03 10.46 10.41
C VAL A 206 13.14 11.01 9.31
N SER A 207 12.71 10.16 8.37
CA SER A 207 11.75 10.53 7.33
C SER A 207 10.45 11.03 7.96
N VAL A 208 9.89 12.12 7.46
CA VAL A 208 8.64 12.67 8.01
C VAL A 208 7.50 12.55 7.02
N CYS A 209 6.35 12.15 7.53
CA CYS A 209 5.10 12.09 6.82
C CYS A 209 4.03 12.87 7.60
N THR A 210 3.24 13.66 6.89
CA THR A 210 2.10 14.35 7.47
C THR A 210 0.82 14.07 6.70
N SER A 211 -0.26 14.73 7.05
CA SER A 211 -1.52 14.66 6.33
C SER A 211 -1.79 16.00 5.66
N LEU A 212 -2.22 15.96 4.40
CA LEU A 212 -2.70 17.14 3.67
C LEU A 212 -3.92 16.72 2.83
N ASP A 213 -5.11 17.09 3.29
CA ASP A 213 -6.35 16.63 2.65
C ASP A 213 -6.80 17.52 1.48
N GLY A 214 -6.06 18.57 1.19
CA GLY A 214 -6.34 19.55 0.14
C GLY A 214 -6.31 20.99 0.65
N PRO A 215 -7.05 21.93 0.03
CA PRO A 215 -7.15 23.32 0.45
C PRO A 215 -7.58 23.48 1.91
N ALA A 216 -7.30 24.65 2.48
CA ALA A 216 -7.49 24.92 3.92
C ALA A 216 -8.89 24.60 4.44
N ASP A 217 -9.93 24.96 3.70
CA ASP A 217 -11.31 24.70 4.07
C ASP A 217 -11.62 23.21 4.15
N LEU A 218 -11.18 22.42 3.17
CA LEU A 218 -11.35 20.98 3.14
C LEU A 218 -10.51 20.30 4.22
N HIS A 219 -9.24 20.67 4.34
CA HIS A 219 -8.33 20.09 5.32
C HIS A 219 -8.84 20.31 6.73
N ASN A 220 -9.18 21.56 7.11
CA ASN A 220 -9.63 21.91 8.45
C ASN A 220 -11.02 21.32 8.76
N LYS A 221 -11.88 21.14 7.75
CA LYS A 221 -13.16 20.44 7.90
C LYS A 221 -12.98 18.97 8.28
N ASN A 222 -12.03 18.29 7.64
CA ASN A 222 -11.73 16.88 7.92
C ASN A 222 -10.95 16.70 9.24
N ARG A 223 -10.04 17.63 9.54
CA ARG A 223 -9.03 17.54 10.61
C ARG A 223 -9.24 18.64 11.63
N ILE A 224 -10.27 18.45 12.45
CA ILE A 224 -10.68 19.44 13.46
C ILE A 224 -9.56 19.61 14.49
N PHE A 225 -9.06 20.83 14.61
CA PHE A 225 -8.05 21.24 15.58
C PHE A 225 -8.48 22.50 16.29
N THR A 226 -8.90 22.36 17.56
CA THR A 226 -9.40 23.50 18.36
C THR A 226 -8.27 24.42 18.86
N GLY A 227 -7.02 23.96 18.82
CA GLY A 227 -5.85 24.73 19.28
C GLY A 227 -5.22 25.62 18.21
N GLY A 228 -5.79 25.68 16.99
CA GLY A 228 -5.19 26.47 15.90
C GLY A 228 -5.72 26.13 14.51
N ASN A 229 -4.88 26.26 13.52
CA ASN A 229 -5.20 25.99 12.12
C ASN A 229 -4.35 24.81 11.60
N SER A 230 -4.96 23.62 11.53
CA SER A 230 -4.28 22.39 11.11
C SER A 230 -3.60 22.52 9.73
N HIS A 231 -4.29 23.11 8.76
CA HIS A 231 -3.73 23.32 7.42
C HIS A 231 -2.50 24.25 7.43
N ALA A 232 -2.61 25.39 8.14
CA ALA A 232 -1.51 26.37 8.21
C ALA A 232 -0.26 25.76 8.84
N ASP A 233 -0.41 25.00 9.94
CA ASP A 233 0.69 24.29 10.58
C ASP A 233 1.32 23.24 9.67
N THR A 234 0.50 22.42 9.02
CA THR A 234 0.96 21.43 8.05
C THR A 234 1.77 22.07 6.93
N VAL A 235 1.25 23.10 6.28
CA VAL A 235 1.90 23.78 5.14
C VAL A 235 3.19 24.49 5.58
N ARG A 236 3.19 25.12 6.77
CA ARG A 236 4.38 25.77 7.32
C ARG A 236 5.53 24.78 7.46
N TRP A 237 5.27 23.59 8.03
CA TRP A 237 6.32 22.61 8.27
C TRP A 237 6.71 21.83 7.01
N LEU A 238 5.80 21.57 6.09
CA LEU A 238 6.15 21.04 4.77
C LEU A 238 7.16 21.96 4.07
N LYS A 239 6.89 23.28 4.02
CA LYS A 239 7.80 24.28 3.43
C LYS A 239 9.12 24.36 4.17
N TYR A 240 9.11 24.23 5.50
CA TYR A 240 10.33 24.20 6.30
C TYR A 240 11.22 23.01 5.88
N PHE A 241 10.68 21.81 5.86
CA PHE A 241 11.42 20.60 5.49
C PHE A 241 11.91 20.63 4.03
N ILE A 242 11.10 21.05 3.08
CA ILE A 242 11.48 21.15 1.66
C ILE A 242 12.55 22.24 1.45
N GLY A 243 12.42 23.39 2.09
CA GLY A 243 13.26 24.55 1.82
C GLY A 243 14.50 24.69 2.69
N ARG A 244 14.36 24.51 4.01
CA ARG A 244 15.43 24.77 4.99
C ARG A 244 16.22 23.52 5.36
N ALA A 245 15.59 22.39 5.53
CA ALA A 245 16.28 21.16 5.91
C ALA A 245 17.32 20.75 4.85
N ALA A 246 16.97 20.90 3.57
CA ALA A 246 17.88 20.62 2.46
C ALA A 246 19.10 21.57 2.41
N LYS A 247 19.02 22.77 3.04
CA LYS A 247 20.12 23.75 3.09
C LYS A 247 21.00 23.61 4.33
N GLN A 248 20.42 23.14 5.46
CA GLN A 248 21.14 23.06 6.74
C GLN A 248 22.01 21.81 6.85
N VAL A 249 21.69 20.77 6.13
CA VAL A 249 22.44 19.51 6.09
C VAL A 249 22.68 19.15 4.61
N PRO A 250 23.77 19.66 3.98
CA PRO A 250 24.05 19.46 2.54
C PRO A 250 24.10 18.00 2.11
N GLU A 251 24.40 17.07 3.03
CA GLU A 251 24.41 15.63 2.82
C GLU A 251 23.00 15.07 2.58
N TYR A 252 21.96 15.76 3.07
CA TYR A 252 20.55 15.35 2.93
C TYR A 252 19.82 16.05 1.77
N LYS A 253 20.47 16.18 0.62
CA LYS A 253 19.89 16.74 -0.63
C LYS A 253 18.56 16.11 -1.06
N THR A 254 18.15 15.03 -0.40
CA THR A 254 16.95 14.22 -0.70
C THR A 254 15.94 14.14 0.45
N PHE A 255 16.04 14.97 1.50
CA PHE A 255 15.04 14.98 2.56
C PHE A 255 13.74 15.59 2.05
N ASN A 256 12.86 14.75 1.51
CA ASN A 256 11.55 15.16 1.02
C ASN A 256 10.48 14.67 2.01
N PRO A 257 9.78 15.58 2.69
CA PRO A 257 8.63 15.21 3.49
C PRO A 257 7.55 14.63 2.58
N SER A 258 6.78 13.67 3.08
CA SER A 258 5.61 13.14 2.39
C SER A 258 4.32 13.63 3.03
N ALA A 259 3.24 13.65 2.25
CA ALA A 259 1.91 13.96 2.75
C ALA A 259 0.90 12.92 2.27
N LEU A 260 -0.03 12.54 3.17
CA LEU A 260 -1.11 11.61 2.89
C LEU A 260 -2.42 12.40 2.74
N LEU A 261 -3.18 12.07 1.71
CA LEU A 261 -4.56 12.49 1.54
C LEU A 261 -5.47 11.35 1.99
N THR A 262 -6.31 11.56 2.99
CA THR A 262 -7.45 10.67 3.23
C THR A 262 -8.66 11.22 2.50
N VAL A 263 -9.09 10.50 1.47
CA VAL A 263 -10.25 10.91 0.67
C VAL A 263 -11.52 10.69 1.49
N SER A 264 -12.27 11.75 1.73
CA SER A 264 -13.61 11.72 2.33
C SER A 264 -14.67 12.10 1.30
N LYS A 265 -15.95 11.98 1.62
CA LYS A 265 -17.04 12.47 0.77
C LYS A 265 -16.86 13.95 0.39
N TYR A 266 -16.25 14.75 1.27
CA TYR A 266 -15.98 16.17 1.03
C TYR A 266 -14.86 16.42 0.01
N SER A 267 -14.06 15.41 -0.30
CA SER A 267 -13.00 15.47 -1.32
C SER A 267 -13.53 15.29 -2.74
N LEU A 268 -14.70 14.63 -2.89
CA LEU A 268 -15.28 14.31 -4.19
C LEU A 268 -15.65 15.59 -4.95
N GLY A 269 -15.29 15.63 -6.23
CA GLY A 269 -15.49 16.80 -7.10
C GLY A 269 -14.44 17.92 -6.91
N ARG A 270 -13.47 17.74 -5.98
CA ARG A 270 -12.43 18.74 -5.69
C ARG A 270 -11.02 18.25 -6.10
N GLU A 271 -10.93 17.29 -7.01
CA GLU A 271 -9.68 16.62 -7.39
C GLU A 271 -8.61 17.61 -7.86
N LYS A 272 -8.99 18.61 -8.67
CA LYS A 272 -8.06 19.63 -9.18
C LYS A 272 -7.52 20.50 -8.06
N GLU A 273 -8.39 21.03 -7.19
CA GLU A 273 -8.00 21.86 -6.06
C GLU A 273 -7.04 21.14 -5.12
N ILE A 274 -7.31 19.84 -4.87
CA ILE A 274 -6.49 18.99 -4.03
C ILE A 274 -5.10 18.80 -4.67
N VAL A 275 -5.02 18.45 -5.94
CA VAL A 275 -3.74 18.25 -6.65
C VAL A 275 -2.96 19.56 -6.72
N ASP A 276 -3.64 20.68 -7.00
CA ASP A 276 -3.02 22.01 -7.06
C ASP A 276 -2.44 22.44 -5.70
N GLU A 277 -3.09 22.03 -4.59
CA GLU A 277 -2.58 22.29 -3.24
C GLU A 277 -1.24 21.57 -3.00
N TYR A 278 -1.13 20.31 -3.43
CA TYR A 278 0.13 19.57 -3.36
C TYR A 278 1.23 20.21 -4.20
N VAL A 279 0.92 20.58 -5.44
CA VAL A 279 1.88 21.25 -6.35
C VAL A 279 2.33 22.61 -5.77
N ARG A 280 1.39 23.41 -5.24
CA ARG A 280 1.68 24.71 -4.63
C ARG A 280 2.62 24.61 -3.43
N ASN A 281 2.53 23.50 -2.68
CA ASN A 281 3.40 23.27 -1.54
C ASN A 281 4.69 22.49 -1.89
N GLY A 282 5.01 22.31 -3.17
CA GLY A 282 6.27 21.71 -3.63
C GLY A 282 6.34 20.20 -3.49
N LEU A 283 5.21 19.54 -3.27
CA LEU A 283 5.14 18.08 -3.21
C LEU A 283 5.10 17.48 -4.61
N THR A 284 5.83 16.39 -4.80
CA THR A 284 5.92 15.64 -6.08
C THR A 284 5.09 14.38 -6.10
N ASP A 285 4.57 13.98 -4.97
CA ASP A 285 3.76 12.78 -4.81
C ASP A 285 2.49 13.12 -4.01
N ILE A 286 1.36 12.61 -4.49
CA ILE A 286 0.09 12.61 -3.77
C ILE A 286 -0.33 11.17 -3.50
N PHE A 287 -0.69 10.87 -2.27
CA PHE A 287 -1.16 9.54 -1.90
C PHE A 287 -2.65 9.61 -1.53
N ALA A 288 -3.50 9.40 -2.51
CA ALA A 288 -4.96 9.43 -2.35
C ALA A 288 -5.46 8.13 -1.72
N ARG A 289 -5.44 8.05 -0.39
CA ARG A 289 -5.90 6.86 0.35
C ARG A 289 -7.42 6.83 0.42
N PRO A 290 -8.07 5.74 0.01
CA PRO A 290 -9.49 5.56 0.23
C PRO A 290 -9.79 5.46 1.74
N LEU A 291 -10.92 5.98 2.14
CA LEU A 291 -11.42 5.85 3.49
C LEU A 291 -11.86 4.40 3.76
N ALA A 292 -11.57 3.88 4.96
CA ALA A 292 -12.08 2.60 5.42
C ALA A 292 -13.00 2.80 6.64
N PRO A 293 -14.10 2.05 6.77
CA PRO A 293 -15.03 2.13 7.88
C PRO A 293 -14.49 1.39 9.12
N ILE A 294 -13.40 1.91 9.69
CA ILE A 294 -12.72 1.40 10.88
C ILE A 294 -12.59 2.55 11.89
N GLY A 295 -12.70 2.27 13.18
CA GLY A 295 -12.60 3.27 14.23
C GLY A 295 -13.70 4.33 14.12
N TYR A 296 -13.39 5.60 14.38
CA TYR A 296 -14.39 6.69 14.30
C TYR A 296 -15.03 6.85 12.93
N ALA A 297 -14.31 6.51 11.86
CA ALA A 297 -14.84 6.55 10.51
C ALA A 297 -16.08 5.66 10.34
N LYS A 298 -16.15 4.51 11.04
CA LYS A 298 -17.31 3.60 11.03
C LYS A 298 -18.58 4.31 11.49
N ASN A 299 -18.49 5.02 12.61
CA ASN A 299 -19.63 5.74 13.19
C ASN A 299 -20.07 6.96 12.38
N LEU A 300 -19.13 7.58 11.66
CA LEU A 300 -19.39 8.77 10.84
C LEU A 300 -19.59 8.43 9.36
N TRP A 301 -19.58 7.14 8.99
CA TRP A 301 -19.66 6.70 7.59
C TRP A 301 -20.81 7.34 6.79
N PRO A 302 -22.03 7.51 7.32
CA PRO A 302 -23.10 8.19 6.58
C PRO A 302 -22.77 9.63 6.16
N LYS A 303 -21.87 10.31 6.90
CA LYS A 303 -21.49 11.71 6.64
C LYS A 303 -20.25 11.84 5.78
N ILE A 304 -19.27 10.95 5.94
CA ILE A 304 -17.94 11.07 5.34
C ILE A 304 -17.61 9.98 4.31
N GLY A 305 -18.38 8.89 4.33
CA GLY A 305 -18.21 7.75 3.43
C GLY A 305 -18.74 8.01 2.02
N TYR A 306 -18.39 7.15 1.13
CA TYR A 306 -18.78 7.16 -0.29
C TYR A 306 -18.83 5.73 -0.84
N SER A 307 -19.47 5.56 -1.98
CA SER A 307 -19.49 4.30 -2.72
C SER A 307 -18.17 4.05 -3.47
N ALA A 308 -17.90 2.80 -3.79
CA ALA A 308 -16.75 2.44 -4.62
C ALA A 308 -16.77 3.13 -6.01
N GLY A 309 -17.95 3.34 -6.58
CA GLY A 309 -18.12 4.04 -7.85
C GLY A 309 -17.75 5.52 -7.77
N GLU A 310 -18.17 6.20 -6.71
CA GLU A 310 -17.80 7.60 -6.46
C GLU A 310 -16.29 7.76 -6.31
N PHE A 311 -15.65 6.89 -5.51
CA PHE A 311 -14.20 6.91 -5.38
C PHE A 311 -13.48 6.60 -6.71
N ALA A 312 -13.95 5.62 -7.48
CA ALA A 312 -13.35 5.31 -8.79
C ALA A 312 -13.46 6.51 -9.76
N GLY A 313 -14.56 7.27 -9.68
CA GLY A 313 -14.72 8.54 -10.40
C GLY A 313 -13.67 9.58 -9.98
N PHE A 314 -13.58 9.84 -8.68
CA PHE A 314 -12.58 10.72 -8.08
C PHE A 314 -11.15 10.32 -8.50
N TYR A 315 -10.80 9.04 -8.33
CA TYR A 315 -9.46 8.53 -8.65
C TYR A 315 -9.11 8.70 -10.13
N ARG A 316 -10.04 8.39 -11.03
CA ARG A 316 -9.88 8.58 -12.48
C ARG A 316 -9.67 10.05 -12.84
N ASN A 317 -10.47 10.95 -12.26
CA ASN A 317 -10.34 12.40 -12.48
C ASN A 317 -9.01 12.92 -11.97
N THR A 318 -8.58 12.49 -10.78
CA THR A 318 -7.28 12.83 -10.20
C THR A 318 -6.14 12.40 -11.12
N LEU A 319 -6.13 11.14 -11.59
CA LEU A 319 -5.11 10.64 -12.51
C LEU A 319 -5.07 11.43 -13.83
N ASN A 320 -6.24 11.69 -14.43
CA ASN A 320 -6.32 12.45 -15.69
C ASN A 320 -5.75 13.86 -15.51
N TYR A 321 -6.03 14.53 -14.38
CA TYR A 321 -5.52 15.85 -14.10
C TYR A 321 -4.00 15.84 -13.86
N ILE A 322 -3.49 14.87 -13.10
CA ILE A 322 -2.05 14.68 -12.89
C ILE A 322 -1.34 14.44 -14.23
N LEU A 323 -1.87 13.59 -15.11
CA LEU A 323 -1.29 13.35 -16.43
C LEU A 323 -1.28 14.61 -17.29
N LYS A 324 -2.32 15.46 -17.23
CA LYS A 324 -2.34 16.76 -17.90
C LYS A 324 -1.22 17.67 -17.38
N LEU A 325 -1.02 17.74 -16.05
CA LEU A 325 0.06 18.52 -15.44
C LEU A 325 1.43 17.98 -15.85
N ASN A 326 1.62 16.66 -15.88
CA ASN A 326 2.87 16.04 -16.32
C ASN A 326 3.18 16.36 -17.80
N ALA A 327 2.17 16.33 -18.67
CA ALA A 327 2.33 16.72 -20.08
C ALA A 327 2.74 18.20 -20.22
N ALA A 328 2.34 19.05 -19.26
CA ALA A 328 2.75 20.46 -19.17
C ALA A 328 4.08 20.67 -18.38
N GLY A 329 4.83 19.60 -18.12
CA GLY A 329 6.15 19.65 -17.47
C GLY A 329 6.15 19.70 -15.93
N LYS A 330 4.98 19.65 -15.27
CA LYS A 330 4.91 19.58 -13.79
C LYS A 330 5.17 18.14 -13.32
N LYS A 331 6.08 17.99 -12.36
CA LYS A 331 6.42 16.66 -11.79
C LYS A 331 5.53 16.37 -10.57
N ILE A 332 4.48 15.61 -10.77
CA ILE A 332 3.63 15.09 -9.70
C ILE A 332 3.14 13.69 -10.07
N ARG A 333 3.11 12.76 -9.11
CA ARG A 333 2.68 11.37 -9.29
C ARG A 333 1.62 11.00 -8.26
N GLU A 334 0.74 10.08 -8.62
CA GLU A 334 -0.18 9.47 -7.67
C GLU A 334 0.44 8.16 -7.13
N ARG A 335 0.60 8.05 -5.81
CA ARG A 335 1.42 7.00 -5.20
C ARG A 335 0.77 5.62 -5.24
N HIS A 336 -0.56 5.48 -5.16
CA HIS A 336 -1.23 4.18 -5.40
C HIS A 336 -0.97 3.69 -6.82
N ALA A 337 -1.07 4.58 -7.80
CA ALA A 337 -0.75 4.24 -9.19
C ALA A 337 0.71 3.83 -9.34
N VAL A 338 1.66 4.52 -8.68
CA VAL A 338 3.08 4.12 -8.67
C VAL A 338 3.25 2.71 -8.11
N ILE A 339 2.59 2.39 -6.99
CA ILE A 339 2.63 1.07 -6.36
C ILE A 339 2.08 -0.01 -7.31
N MET A 340 0.93 0.26 -7.93
CA MET A 340 0.31 -0.67 -8.90
C MET A 340 1.18 -0.84 -10.14
N LEU A 341 1.73 0.25 -10.67
CA LEU A 341 2.61 0.23 -11.85
C LEU A 341 3.91 -0.53 -11.58
N GLU A 342 4.50 -0.41 -10.40
CA GLU A 342 5.69 -1.19 -10.02
C GLU A 342 5.41 -2.70 -10.13
N LYS A 343 4.23 -3.14 -9.69
CA LYS A 343 3.81 -4.55 -9.84
C LYS A 343 3.48 -4.94 -11.28
N ILE A 344 2.83 -4.06 -12.04
CA ILE A 344 2.39 -4.33 -13.41
C ILE A 344 3.54 -4.27 -14.42
N VAL A 345 4.41 -3.26 -14.29
CA VAL A 345 5.47 -2.98 -15.27
C VAL A 345 6.76 -3.68 -14.91
N ASN A 346 7.16 -3.62 -13.64
CA ASN A 346 8.45 -4.13 -13.16
C ASN A 346 8.34 -5.54 -12.55
N GLY A 347 7.12 -6.04 -12.27
CA GLY A 347 6.87 -7.37 -11.72
C GLY A 347 7.44 -7.59 -10.31
N GLY A 348 7.80 -6.51 -9.59
CA GLY A 348 8.37 -6.55 -8.26
C GLY A 348 7.35 -6.39 -7.14
N ASP A 349 7.84 -6.50 -5.89
CA ASP A 349 7.10 -6.10 -4.70
C ASP A 349 7.51 -4.68 -4.29
N PRO A 350 6.61 -3.68 -4.36
CA PRO A 350 6.91 -2.30 -3.98
C PRO A 350 6.99 -2.08 -2.46
N GLY A 351 6.86 -3.14 -1.65
CA GLY A 351 6.84 -3.04 -0.19
C GLY A 351 5.52 -2.54 0.39
N TYR A 352 4.47 -2.41 -0.41
CA TYR A 352 3.15 -1.97 0.05
C TYR A 352 2.30 -3.16 0.51
N LEU A 353 2.13 -3.27 1.80
CA LEU A 353 1.65 -4.47 2.50
C LEU A 353 0.22 -4.84 2.16
N ASP A 354 -0.64 -3.86 1.89
CA ASP A 354 -2.06 -4.05 1.56
C ASP A 354 -2.28 -4.69 0.18
N MET A 355 -1.25 -4.69 -0.67
CA MET A 355 -1.28 -5.28 -2.02
C MET A 355 -0.37 -6.51 -2.16
N ARG A 356 0.00 -7.12 -1.04
CA ARG A 356 0.68 -8.41 -1.01
C ARG A 356 -0.31 -9.57 -0.95
N CYS A 357 0.10 -10.72 -1.43
CA CYS A 357 -0.61 -11.99 -1.34
C CYS A 357 0.34 -13.09 -0.86
N PRO A 358 0.18 -13.55 0.38
CA PRO A 358 -0.75 -13.10 1.40
C PRO A 358 -0.48 -11.68 1.90
N CYS A 359 -1.46 -11.08 2.60
CA CYS A 359 -1.34 -9.75 3.19
C CYS A 359 -0.10 -9.63 4.07
N GLY A 360 0.49 -8.42 4.10
CA GLY A 360 1.67 -8.14 4.91
C GLY A 360 1.48 -8.20 6.43
N ALA A 361 0.25 -8.45 6.92
CA ALA A 361 -0.02 -8.59 8.35
C ALA A 361 0.87 -9.68 8.97
N ALA A 362 1.66 -9.33 9.99
CA ALA A 362 2.69 -10.14 10.64
C ALA A 362 3.81 -10.69 9.72
N ILE A 363 3.66 -10.67 8.40
CA ILE A 363 4.67 -11.11 7.42
C ILE A 363 5.60 -9.94 7.05
N GLY A 364 5.03 -8.78 6.77
CA GLY A 364 5.75 -7.58 6.33
C GLY A 364 5.72 -6.44 7.34
N GLN A 365 4.76 -6.44 8.28
CA GLN A 365 4.66 -5.45 9.35
C GLN A 365 4.27 -6.06 10.69
N VAL A 366 4.60 -5.34 11.77
CA VAL A 366 4.12 -5.56 13.14
C VAL A 366 3.82 -4.21 13.77
N ALA A 367 2.68 -4.08 14.46
CA ALA A 367 2.34 -2.89 15.24
C ALA A 367 2.57 -3.15 16.74
N TYR A 368 3.21 -2.19 17.38
CA TYR A 368 3.58 -2.19 18.82
C TYR A 368 2.75 -1.13 19.52
N ASN A 369 1.82 -1.55 20.35
CA ASN A 369 0.98 -0.62 21.10
C ASN A 369 1.75 -0.02 22.29
N TYR A 370 1.29 1.10 22.81
CA TYR A 370 1.95 1.85 23.90
C TYR A 370 2.26 1.01 25.15
N ASN A 371 1.48 -0.04 25.42
CA ASN A 371 1.61 -0.96 26.55
C ASN A 371 2.50 -2.19 26.26
N GLY A 372 3.10 -2.26 25.08
CA GLY A 372 3.93 -3.38 24.63
C GLY A 372 3.18 -4.52 23.94
N ASP A 373 1.86 -4.44 23.81
CA ASP A 373 1.10 -5.41 23.05
C ASP A 373 1.45 -5.34 21.56
N LEU A 374 1.52 -6.50 20.93
CA LEU A 374 1.87 -6.68 19.53
C LEU A 374 0.65 -7.10 18.72
N TYR A 375 0.46 -6.46 17.59
CA TYR A 375 -0.62 -6.77 16.65
C TYR A 375 -0.06 -7.10 15.27
N SER A 376 -0.79 -7.90 14.51
CA SER A 376 -0.40 -8.33 13.16
C SER A 376 -0.19 -7.16 12.19
N CYS A 377 -0.91 -6.06 12.39
CA CYS A 377 -0.81 -4.80 11.62
C CYS A 377 -1.40 -3.64 12.43
N ASP A 378 -1.29 -2.42 11.91
CA ASP A 378 -1.85 -1.24 12.58
C ASP A 378 -3.37 -1.25 12.61
N GLU A 379 -4.02 -1.66 11.52
CA GLU A 379 -5.47 -1.82 11.48
C GLU A 379 -5.96 -2.86 12.50
N GLY A 380 -5.24 -3.99 12.65
CA GLY A 380 -5.55 -4.99 13.68
C GLY A 380 -5.41 -4.44 15.11
N ARG A 381 -4.47 -3.53 15.33
CA ARG A 381 -4.33 -2.80 16.61
C ARG A 381 -5.52 -1.86 16.85
N MET A 382 -6.04 -1.22 15.79
CA MET A 382 -7.21 -0.35 15.91
C MET A 382 -8.44 -1.12 16.38
N VAL A 383 -8.65 -2.33 15.84
CA VAL A 383 -9.70 -3.27 16.31
C VAL A 383 -9.46 -3.69 17.77
N GLY A 384 -8.21 -4.00 18.13
CA GLY A 384 -7.84 -4.31 19.52
C GLY A 384 -8.13 -3.18 20.49
N TRP A 385 -8.07 -1.93 20.07
CA TRP A 385 -8.47 -0.79 20.86
C TRP A 385 -10.00 -0.74 21.13
N GLU A 386 -10.80 -1.26 20.21
CA GLU A 386 -12.25 -1.40 20.38
C GLU A 386 -12.65 -2.60 21.29
N GLY A 387 -11.65 -3.33 21.81
CA GLY A 387 -11.84 -4.43 22.76
C GLY A 387 -11.80 -5.83 22.14
N ASP A 388 -11.48 -5.95 20.86
CA ASP A 388 -11.35 -7.24 20.18
C ASP A 388 -9.89 -7.61 19.89
N ASP A 389 -9.32 -8.48 20.70
CA ASP A 389 -7.92 -8.93 20.61
C ASP A 389 -7.65 -9.98 19.52
N LEU A 390 -8.56 -10.19 18.57
CA LEU A 390 -8.41 -11.21 17.49
C LEU A 390 -7.09 -11.10 16.73
N PHE A 391 -6.62 -9.86 16.50
CA PHE A 391 -5.39 -9.58 15.74
C PHE A 391 -4.14 -9.42 16.62
N LYS A 392 -4.26 -9.59 17.93
CA LYS A 392 -3.13 -9.56 18.87
C LYS A 392 -2.27 -10.80 18.71
N ILE A 393 -0.97 -10.59 18.60
CA ILE A 393 0.01 -11.67 18.36
C ILE A 393 0.97 -11.89 19.54
N GLY A 394 0.92 -11.04 20.56
CA GLY A 394 1.73 -11.19 21.77
C GLY A 394 2.02 -9.88 22.48
N ASN A 395 3.08 -9.88 23.32
CA ASN A 395 3.54 -8.69 24.05
C ASN A 395 5.08 -8.69 24.15
N VAL A 396 5.74 -7.56 23.87
CA VAL A 396 7.21 -7.44 23.84
C VAL A 396 7.88 -7.72 25.18
N LEU A 397 7.16 -7.56 26.30
CA LEU A 397 7.68 -7.76 27.65
C LEU A 397 7.59 -9.22 28.12
N LYS A 398 6.72 -10.03 27.47
CA LYS A 398 6.36 -11.38 27.94
C LYS A 398 6.73 -12.48 26.96
N ASP A 399 6.76 -12.17 25.65
CA ASP A 399 6.79 -13.20 24.60
C ASP A 399 8.11 -13.18 23.81
N SER A 400 8.56 -14.36 23.40
CA SER A 400 9.70 -14.49 22.50
C SER A 400 9.32 -14.10 21.07
N TYR A 401 10.30 -13.66 20.27
CA TYR A 401 10.09 -13.30 18.87
C TYR A 401 9.44 -14.46 18.09
N ARG A 402 9.94 -15.69 18.26
CA ARG A 402 9.40 -16.87 17.58
C ARG A 402 7.93 -17.13 17.94
N LYS A 403 7.55 -17.01 19.22
CA LYS A 403 6.16 -17.18 19.67
C LYS A 403 5.22 -16.20 18.99
N VAL A 404 5.63 -14.91 18.91
CA VAL A 404 4.87 -13.84 18.29
C VAL A 404 4.69 -14.07 16.78
N MET A 405 5.79 -14.39 16.07
CA MET A 405 5.71 -14.61 14.61
C MET A 405 4.86 -15.83 14.25
N LEU A 406 4.78 -16.82 15.10
CA LEU A 406 3.99 -18.05 14.91
C LEU A 406 2.61 -17.99 15.57
N ALA A 407 2.16 -16.82 16.01
CA ALA A 407 0.87 -16.66 16.67
C ALA A 407 -0.30 -17.14 15.77
N PRO A 408 -1.38 -17.68 16.34
CA PRO A 408 -2.55 -18.11 15.59
C PRO A 408 -3.13 -17.01 14.70
N ALA A 409 -3.23 -15.78 15.23
CA ALA A 409 -3.71 -14.62 14.48
C ALA A 409 -2.87 -14.33 13.21
N SER A 410 -1.53 -14.44 13.30
CA SER A 410 -0.63 -14.27 12.15
C SER A 410 -0.92 -15.30 11.05
N ARG A 411 -1.10 -16.57 11.45
CA ARG A 411 -1.42 -17.66 10.51
C ARG A 411 -2.82 -17.51 9.91
N ALA A 412 -3.79 -17.10 10.71
CA ALA A 412 -5.16 -16.86 10.24
C ALA A 412 -5.21 -15.71 9.22
N CYS A 413 -4.51 -14.59 9.47
CA CYS A 413 -4.39 -13.49 8.52
C CYS A 413 -3.74 -13.94 7.20
N ALA A 414 -2.65 -14.72 7.26
CA ALA A 414 -1.98 -15.23 6.07
C ALA A 414 -2.89 -16.16 5.25
N ALA A 415 -3.60 -17.09 5.92
CA ALA A 415 -4.52 -17.99 5.25
C ALA A 415 -5.70 -17.26 4.61
N ALA A 416 -6.34 -16.34 5.36
CA ALA A 416 -7.52 -15.61 4.92
C ALA A 416 -7.21 -14.62 3.77
N SER A 417 -5.98 -14.14 3.65
CA SER A 417 -5.57 -13.20 2.60
C SER A 417 -4.88 -13.85 1.41
N ASN A 418 -4.78 -15.17 1.37
CA ASN A 418 -4.28 -15.87 0.20
C ASN A 418 -5.32 -15.84 -0.92
N LEU A 419 -5.02 -15.12 -2.01
CA LEU A 419 -5.94 -14.92 -3.14
C LEU A 419 -6.26 -16.23 -3.89
N GLU A 420 -5.40 -17.24 -3.81
CA GLU A 420 -5.65 -18.55 -4.42
C GLU A 420 -6.77 -19.31 -3.70
N SER A 421 -6.93 -19.07 -2.38
CA SER A 421 -7.99 -19.69 -1.58
C SER A 421 -9.32 -18.92 -1.61
N GLN A 422 -9.37 -17.77 -2.28
CA GLN A 422 -10.55 -16.92 -2.42
C GLN A 422 -11.24 -17.19 -3.77
N PRO A 423 -12.49 -17.72 -3.81
CA PRO A 423 -13.12 -18.18 -5.06
C PRO A 423 -13.16 -17.14 -6.18
N GLN A 424 -13.47 -15.87 -5.88
CA GLN A 424 -13.49 -14.79 -6.86
C GLN A 424 -12.08 -14.34 -7.23
N CYS A 425 -11.18 -14.22 -6.23
CA CYS A 425 -9.83 -13.70 -6.47
C CYS A 425 -9.00 -14.68 -7.30
N SER A 426 -9.15 -15.99 -7.11
CA SER A 426 -8.44 -17.01 -7.88
C SER A 426 -8.64 -16.89 -9.39
N ARG A 427 -9.78 -16.33 -9.81
CA ARG A 427 -10.15 -16.10 -11.23
C ARG A 427 -10.06 -14.63 -11.66
N CYS A 428 -9.59 -13.74 -10.78
CA CYS A 428 -9.54 -12.30 -11.06
C CYS A 428 -8.33 -11.93 -11.90
N VAL A 429 -8.53 -11.13 -12.94
CA VAL A 429 -7.46 -10.62 -13.81
C VAL A 429 -6.45 -9.75 -13.04
N TYR A 430 -6.85 -9.16 -11.92
CA TYR A 430 -6.01 -8.32 -11.08
C TYR A 430 -5.29 -9.09 -9.97
N LYS A 431 -5.51 -10.42 -9.85
CA LYS A 431 -4.89 -11.27 -8.83
C LYS A 431 -3.38 -11.04 -8.66
N PRO A 432 -2.58 -10.95 -9.73
CA PRO A 432 -1.12 -10.80 -9.58
C PRO A 432 -0.69 -9.48 -8.91
N TYR A 433 -1.57 -8.49 -8.85
CA TYR A 433 -1.26 -7.13 -8.39
C TYR A 433 -2.00 -6.73 -7.12
N CYS A 434 -3.08 -7.45 -6.78
CA CYS A 434 -4.02 -7.11 -5.73
C CYS A 434 -3.63 -7.77 -4.38
N GLY A 435 -4.33 -7.37 -3.31
CA GLY A 435 -4.29 -7.98 -1.98
C GLY A 435 -5.65 -7.87 -1.30
N VAL A 436 -5.89 -8.77 -0.35
CA VAL A 436 -7.10 -8.79 0.50
C VAL A 436 -6.70 -8.46 1.94
N CYS A 437 -7.48 -7.63 2.61
CA CYS A 437 -7.24 -7.24 4.00
C CYS A 437 -8.21 -8.01 4.94
N PRO A 438 -7.71 -8.97 5.75
CA PRO A 438 -8.55 -9.69 6.70
C PRO A 438 -9.19 -8.79 7.76
N VAL A 439 -8.51 -7.73 8.18
CA VAL A 439 -9.06 -6.77 9.17
C VAL A 439 -10.25 -6.02 8.58
N TYR A 440 -10.12 -5.51 7.35
CA TYR A 440 -11.24 -4.85 6.68
C TYR A 440 -12.43 -5.78 6.49
N ASN A 441 -12.17 -7.03 6.06
CA ASN A 441 -13.24 -8.01 5.90
C ASN A 441 -13.94 -8.30 7.23
N TYR A 442 -13.16 -8.49 8.30
CA TYR A 442 -13.70 -8.73 9.63
C TYR A 442 -14.58 -7.57 10.10
N GLU A 443 -14.10 -6.33 9.99
CA GLU A 443 -14.84 -5.14 10.41
C GLU A 443 -16.11 -4.88 9.59
N THR A 444 -16.13 -5.23 8.33
CA THR A 444 -17.26 -4.92 7.44
C THR A 444 -18.19 -6.09 7.18
N GLN A 445 -17.74 -7.33 7.40
CA GLN A 445 -18.46 -8.54 7.03
C GLN A 445 -18.45 -9.64 8.12
N GLY A 446 -17.80 -9.39 9.28
CA GLY A 446 -17.72 -10.34 10.39
C GLY A 446 -16.88 -11.58 10.08
N SER A 447 -16.05 -11.58 9.05
CA SER A 447 -15.25 -12.72 8.61
C SER A 447 -13.86 -12.28 8.16
N LEU A 448 -12.81 -13.03 8.56
CA LEU A 448 -11.45 -12.77 8.07
C LEU A 448 -11.33 -13.00 6.56
N TRP A 449 -12.04 -14.00 6.02
CA TRP A 449 -12.05 -14.28 4.58
C TRP A 449 -12.89 -13.29 3.80
N GLY A 450 -14.01 -12.88 4.35
CA GLY A 450 -14.98 -12.01 3.71
C GLY A 450 -15.62 -12.63 2.45
N ASP A 451 -16.56 -11.89 1.87
CA ASP A 451 -17.19 -12.14 0.58
C ASP A 451 -16.76 -11.05 -0.42
N MET A 452 -15.92 -11.43 -1.37
CA MET A 452 -15.33 -10.44 -2.31
C MET A 452 -16.36 -9.81 -3.25
N PRO A 453 -17.39 -10.53 -3.74
CA PRO A 453 -18.46 -9.91 -4.53
C PRO A 453 -19.14 -8.72 -3.88
N SER A 454 -19.36 -8.77 -2.57
CA SER A 454 -20.01 -7.70 -1.80
C SER A 454 -19.01 -6.75 -1.12
N SER A 455 -17.70 -7.00 -1.21
CA SER A 455 -16.67 -6.21 -0.56
C SER A 455 -16.49 -4.83 -1.23
N GLY A 456 -16.76 -3.75 -0.48
CA GLY A 456 -16.50 -2.39 -0.92
C GLY A 456 -15.01 -2.16 -1.26
N ARG A 457 -14.08 -2.76 -0.51
CA ARG A 457 -12.64 -2.68 -0.78
C ARG A 457 -12.27 -3.36 -2.11
N CYS A 458 -12.87 -4.53 -2.41
CA CYS A 458 -12.67 -5.20 -3.69
C CYS A 458 -13.15 -4.31 -4.84
N ALA A 459 -14.35 -3.74 -4.73
CA ALA A 459 -14.91 -2.84 -5.74
C ALA A 459 -14.05 -1.58 -5.95
N LEU A 460 -13.53 -0.98 -4.87
CA LEU A 460 -12.58 0.15 -4.92
C LEU A 460 -11.31 -0.24 -5.69
N SER A 461 -10.68 -1.34 -5.31
CA SER A 461 -9.44 -1.80 -5.95
C SER A 461 -9.64 -2.09 -7.43
N MET A 462 -10.74 -2.76 -7.79
CA MET A 462 -11.10 -3.01 -9.19
C MET A 462 -11.26 -1.72 -9.97
N GLY A 463 -11.94 -0.71 -9.43
CA GLY A 463 -12.10 0.59 -10.06
C GLY A 463 -10.79 1.32 -10.30
N MET A 464 -9.85 1.23 -9.36
CA MET A 464 -8.50 1.81 -9.51
C MET A 464 -7.70 1.09 -10.61
N PHE A 465 -7.72 -0.25 -10.64
CA PHE A 465 -7.07 -1.03 -11.71
C PHE A 465 -7.71 -0.76 -13.07
N ASP A 466 -9.04 -0.74 -13.16
CA ASP A 466 -9.75 -0.42 -14.41
C ASP A 466 -9.31 0.94 -14.96
N ALA A 467 -9.22 1.98 -14.11
CA ALA A 467 -8.76 3.30 -14.49
C ALA A 467 -7.30 3.27 -15.00
N LEU A 468 -6.42 2.58 -14.29
CA LEU A 468 -5.00 2.52 -14.63
C LEU A 468 -4.76 1.75 -15.94
N PHE A 469 -5.39 0.58 -16.12
CA PHE A 469 -5.26 -0.20 -17.36
C PHE A 469 -5.88 0.53 -18.57
N ALA A 470 -6.95 1.29 -18.38
CA ALA A 470 -7.52 2.13 -19.45
C ALA A 470 -6.52 3.23 -19.88
N LEU A 471 -5.76 3.80 -18.95
CA LEU A 471 -4.72 4.80 -19.24
C LEU A 471 -3.48 4.18 -19.89
N LEU A 472 -3.08 2.97 -19.47
CA LEU A 472 -1.94 2.24 -20.06
C LEU A 472 -2.15 1.85 -21.53
N LYS A 473 -3.39 1.77 -22.01
CA LYS A 473 -3.69 1.55 -23.44
C LYS A 473 -3.47 2.78 -24.32
N LYS A 474 -3.43 3.98 -23.73
CA LYS A 474 -3.23 5.24 -24.46
C LYS A 474 -1.73 5.55 -24.52
N PRO A 475 -1.09 5.58 -25.72
CA PRO A 475 0.37 5.70 -25.82
C PRO A 475 0.98 6.89 -25.04
N ALA A 476 0.39 8.07 -25.12
CA ALA A 476 0.86 9.26 -24.42
C ALA A 476 0.78 9.09 -22.89
N SER A 477 -0.34 8.60 -22.35
CA SER A 477 -0.51 8.32 -20.92
C SER A 477 0.42 7.20 -20.46
N ALA A 478 0.55 6.13 -21.24
CA ALA A 478 1.41 5.00 -20.93
C ALA A 478 2.89 5.42 -20.82
N LYS A 479 3.36 6.32 -21.70
CA LYS A 479 4.73 6.85 -21.63
C LYS A 479 4.98 7.56 -20.30
N ILE A 480 4.06 8.43 -19.86
CA ILE A 480 4.18 9.15 -18.59
C ILE A 480 4.13 8.17 -17.41
N LEU A 481 3.11 7.28 -17.37
CA LEU A 481 2.90 6.33 -16.28
C LEU A 481 4.09 5.37 -16.11
N LYS A 482 4.64 4.84 -17.21
CA LYS A 482 5.85 4.01 -17.16
C LYS A 482 7.05 4.80 -16.65
N GLY A 483 7.18 6.07 -17.00
CA GLY A 483 8.21 6.97 -16.50
C GLY A 483 8.15 7.19 -14.97
N TRP A 484 6.98 6.99 -14.33
CA TRP A 484 6.88 7.09 -12.87
C TRP A 484 7.62 5.97 -12.12
N VAL A 485 7.85 4.82 -12.77
CA VAL A 485 8.48 3.61 -12.19
C VAL A 485 9.78 3.19 -12.89
N GLN A 486 10.21 3.94 -13.89
CA GLN A 486 11.55 3.79 -14.45
C GLN A 486 12.58 4.39 -13.48
N LYS A 487 13.61 3.60 -13.14
CA LYS A 487 14.75 4.03 -12.33
C LYS A 487 15.81 4.72 -13.19
#